data_d52afe809b55348a74c6b63b94d100e6
#
_entry.id   d52afe809b55348a74c6b63b94d100e6
#
_cell.length_a   1.000
_cell.length_b   1.000
_cell.length_c   1.000
_cell.angle_alpha   90.00
_cell.angle_beta   90.00
_cell.angle_gamma   90.00
#
_symmetry.space_group_name_H-M   'P 1'
#
loop_
_entity.id
_entity.type
_entity.pdbx_description
1 polymer ?
#
loop_
_entity_poly.entity_id
_entity_poly.type
_entity_poly.pdbx_seq_one_letter_code
_entity_poly.pdbx_strand_id
1 'polypeptide(L)'
;NAARHIREERENFFMNAAHELRTPLTLILALIHDIMKSITPSDNWFDSFSRLHKNCLSLQTLVDRLLYVQKIEGGMIKLHLSESDIKEIVSRVANPFLQMAMVKKREFLVQVDTVPLYLWVDVAKIESAVQNLLSNAFKYTSQNGRIELAVSEAEIDGRPYCLVTAVSYTH
;
A
#
# COMPACT_ATOMS: atom_id res chain seq x y z
N ASN A 1 -0.64 -29.25 -22.61
CA ASN A 1 0.75 -28.75 -22.74
C ASN A 1 0.81 -27.37 -23.44
N ALA A 2 0.12 -27.12 -24.59
CA ALA A 2 0.19 -25.84 -25.30
C ALA A 2 -0.35 -24.64 -24.48
N ALA A 3 -1.48 -24.78 -23.79
CA ALA A 3 -2.06 -23.72 -22.97
C ALA A 3 -1.16 -23.33 -21.78
N ARG A 4 -0.44 -24.28 -21.20
CA ARG A 4 0.52 -24.05 -20.13
C ARG A 4 1.75 -23.30 -20.64
N HIS A 5 2.25 -23.67 -21.81
CA HIS A 5 3.39 -23.01 -22.43
C HIS A 5 3.09 -21.55 -22.80
N ILE A 6 1.94 -21.27 -23.41
CA ILE A 6 1.48 -19.91 -23.72
C ILE A 6 1.35 -19.06 -22.44
N ARG A 7 0.86 -19.66 -21.35
CA ARG A 7 0.76 -18.96 -20.07
C ARG A 7 2.14 -18.61 -19.49
N GLU A 8 3.08 -19.55 -19.48
CA GLU A 8 4.45 -19.34 -19.01
C GLU A 8 5.20 -18.28 -19.85
N GLU A 9 5.03 -18.29 -21.16
CA GLU A 9 5.61 -17.27 -22.05
C GLU A 9 5.04 -15.88 -21.77
N ARG A 10 3.72 -15.78 -21.55
CA ARG A 10 3.06 -14.51 -21.20
C ARG A 10 3.54 -13.99 -19.84
N GLU A 11 3.62 -14.85 -18.83
CA GLU A 11 4.11 -14.50 -17.50
C GLU A 11 5.57 -14.00 -17.56
N ASN A 12 6.43 -14.68 -18.28
CA ASN A 12 7.82 -14.27 -18.48
C ASN A 12 7.95 -12.94 -19.24
N PHE A 13 7.11 -12.72 -20.27
CA PHE A 13 7.09 -11.46 -21.00
C PHE A 13 6.73 -10.29 -20.09
N PHE A 14 5.67 -10.40 -19.27
CA PHE A 14 5.28 -9.34 -18.36
C PHE A 14 6.32 -9.08 -17.27
N MET A 15 6.95 -10.14 -16.73
CA MET A 15 8.01 -9.99 -15.74
C MET A 15 9.21 -9.24 -16.32
N ASN A 16 9.65 -9.61 -17.50
CA ASN A 16 10.77 -8.96 -18.18
C ASN A 16 10.45 -7.50 -18.52
N ALA A 17 9.28 -7.23 -19.13
CA ALA A 17 8.85 -5.88 -19.47
C ALA A 17 8.77 -4.96 -18.25
N ALA A 18 8.24 -5.45 -17.13
CA ALA A 18 8.14 -4.65 -15.92
C ALA A 18 9.52 -4.41 -15.27
N HIS A 19 10.46 -5.36 -15.32
CA HIS A 19 11.84 -5.15 -14.90
C HIS A 19 12.55 -4.13 -15.79
N GLU A 20 12.37 -4.22 -17.10
CA GLU A 20 12.93 -3.26 -18.06
C GLU A 20 12.34 -1.86 -17.91
N LEU A 21 11.09 -1.71 -17.48
CA LEU A 21 10.48 -0.41 -17.18
C LEU A 21 10.95 0.17 -15.85
N ARG A 22 11.24 -0.68 -14.84
CA ARG A 22 11.67 -0.22 -13.51
C ARG A 22 13.01 0.52 -13.59
N THR A 23 13.98 0.03 -14.37
CA THR A 23 15.32 0.60 -14.46
C THR A 23 15.33 2.04 -14.94
N PRO A 24 14.76 2.40 -16.14
CA PRO A 24 14.72 3.77 -16.60
C PRO A 24 13.89 4.68 -15.68
N LEU A 25 12.82 4.14 -15.09
CA LEU A 25 11.99 4.89 -14.16
C LEU A 25 12.74 5.26 -12.87
N THR A 26 13.55 4.35 -12.33
CA THR A 26 14.42 4.62 -11.17
C THR A 26 15.44 5.70 -11.49
N LEU A 27 16.02 5.70 -12.70
CA LEU A 27 16.96 6.74 -13.14
C LEU A 27 16.27 8.09 -13.28
N ILE A 28 15.06 8.13 -13.88
CA ILE A 28 14.27 9.38 -14.01
C ILE A 28 13.94 9.93 -12.62
N LEU A 29 13.53 9.09 -11.68
CA LEU A 29 13.25 9.49 -10.29
C LEU A 29 14.47 10.07 -9.60
N ALA A 30 15.64 9.46 -9.77
CA ALA A 30 16.90 9.95 -9.20
C ALA A 30 17.24 11.34 -9.76
N LEU A 31 17.13 11.53 -11.07
CA LEU A 31 17.38 12.84 -11.72
C LEU A 31 16.41 13.91 -11.24
N ILE A 32 15.11 13.59 -11.15
CA ILE A 32 14.09 14.54 -10.64
C ILE A 32 14.41 14.91 -9.19
N HIS A 33 14.79 13.92 -8.36
CA HIS A 33 15.13 14.13 -6.96
C HIS A 33 16.34 15.07 -6.81
N ASP A 34 17.36 14.90 -7.64
CA ASP A 34 18.55 15.76 -7.63
C ASP A 34 18.22 17.20 -8.10
N ILE A 35 17.38 17.35 -9.11
CA ILE A 35 16.88 18.66 -9.55
C ILE A 35 16.10 19.31 -8.41
N MET A 36 15.19 18.58 -7.75
CA MET A 36 14.37 19.12 -6.65
C MET A 36 15.18 19.55 -5.43
N LYS A 37 16.37 19.00 -5.21
CA LYS A 37 17.29 19.48 -4.16
C LYS A 37 17.93 20.82 -4.49
N SER A 38 18.06 21.17 -5.76
CA SER A 38 18.71 22.39 -6.24
C SER A 38 17.75 23.56 -6.49
N ILE A 39 16.43 23.32 -6.55
CA ILE A 39 15.41 24.34 -6.75
C ILE A 39 14.70 24.67 -5.42
N THR A 40 14.28 25.94 -5.28
CA THR A 40 13.52 26.38 -4.11
C THR A 40 12.01 26.40 -4.40
N PRO A 41 11.13 26.36 -3.35
CA PRO A 41 9.68 26.43 -3.56
C PRO A 41 9.18 27.68 -4.28
N SER A 42 10.00 28.74 -4.32
CA SER A 42 9.71 30.00 -5.05
C SER A 42 10.05 29.94 -6.54
N ASP A 43 10.76 28.91 -7.00
CA ASP A 43 11.12 28.78 -8.40
C ASP A 43 9.90 28.36 -9.25
N ASN A 44 9.74 28.97 -10.41
CA ASN A 44 8.61 28.71 -11.33
C ASN A 44 8.48 27.23 -11.74
N TRP A 45 9.56 26.46 -11.64
CA TRP A 45 9.62 25.06 -12.02
C TRP A 45 9.32 24.07 -10.88
N PHE A 46 9.31 24.54 -9.62
CA PHE A 46 9.14 23.69 -8.46
C PHE A 46 7.85 22.84 -8.52
N ASP A 47 6.73 23.47 -8.85
CA ASP A 47 5.44 22.78 -8.96
C ASP A 47 5.41 21.75 -10.10
N SER A 48 6.09 22.06 -11.21
CA SER A 48 6.18 21.15 -12.35
C SER A 48 7.00 19.92 -12.02
N PHE A 49 8.16 20.10 -11.38
CA PHE A 49 8.99 18.97 -10.92
C PHE A 49 8.33 18.17 -9.81
N SER A 50 7.61 18.81 -8.88
CA SER A 50 6.82 18.12 -7.86
C SER A 50 5.74 17.22 -8.45
N ARG A 51 5.03 17.70 -9.49
CA ARG A 51 4.03 16.91 -10.21
C ARG A 51 4.66 15.76 -10.99
N LEU A 52 5.78 16.02 -11.66
CA LEU A 52 6.53 14.99 -12.39
C LEU A 52 7.02 13.89 -11.46
N HIS A 53 7.60 14.25 -10.32
CA HIS A 53 8.02 13.31 -9.28
C HIS A 53 6.87 12.42 -8.80
N LYS A 54 5.70 13.01 -8.48
CA LYS A 54 4.50 12.27 -8.08
C LYS A 54 4.02 11.30 -9.16
N ASN A 55 4.03 11.72 -10.43
CA ASN A 55 3.63 10.86 -11.54
C ASN A 55 4.59 9.69 -11.75
N CYS A 56 5.89 9.92 -11.63
CA CYS A 56 6.90 8.86 -11.71
C CYS A 56 6.74 7.84 -10.57
N LEU A 57 6.52 8.30 -9.33
CA LEU A 57 6.23 7.42 -8.19
C LEU A 57 4.96 6.60 -8.39
N SER A 58 3.92 7.20 -8.98
CA SER A 58 2.69 6.50 -9.32
C SER A 58 2.92 5.41 -10.36
N LEU A 59 3.71 5.70 -11.40
CA LEU A 59 4.07 4.74 -12.43
C LEU A 59 4.91 3.59 -11.85
N GLN A 60 5.89 3.89 -11.00
CA GLN A 60 6.68 2.87 -10.29
C GLN A 60 5.76 1.93 -9.49
N THR A 61 4.79 2.49 -8.77
CA THR A 61 3.82 1.70 -8.00
C THR A 61 2.98 0.79 -8.90
N LEU A 62 2.60 1.24 -10.10
CA LEU A 62 1.86 0.41 -11.07
C LEU A 62 2.71 -0.74 -11.61
N VAL A 63 3.97 -0.48 -11.95
CA VAL A 63 4.92 -1.51 -12.39
C VAL A 63 5.14 -2.55 -11.29
N ASP A 64 5.32 -2.12 -10.04
CA ASP A 64 5.51 -3.02 -8.90
C ASP A 64 4.26 -3.88 -8.62
N ARG A 65 3.06 -3.30 -8.76
CA ARG A 65 1.80 -4.05 -8.66
C ARG A 65 1.66 -5.09 -9.77
N LEU A 66 2.01 -4.75 -11.00
CA LEU A 66 1.98 -5.68 -12.13
C LEU A 66 2.90 -6.88 -11.87
N LEU A 67 4.14 -6.63 -11.44
CA LEU A 67 5.09 -7.67 -11.06
C LEU A 67 4.58 -8.53 -9.90
N TYR A 68 3.92 -7.92 -8.93
CA TYR A 68 3.37 -8.64 -7.78
C TYR A 68 2.24 -9.58 -8.20
N VAL A 69 1.31 -9.13 -9.06
CA VAL A 69 0.24 -9.98 -9.61
C VAL A 69 0.81 -11.18 -10.36
N GLN A 70 1.82 -10.95 -11.21
CA GLN A 70 2.46 -12.04 -11.97
C GLN A 70 3.12 -13.08 -11.03
N LYS A 71 3.76 -12.63 -9.94
CA LYS A 71 4.33 -13.53 -8.92
C LYS A 71 3.28 -14.35 -8.18
N ILE A 72 2.09 -13.78 -7.94
CA ILE A 72 0.95 -14.52 -7.35
C ILE A 72 0.47 -15.60 -8.32
N GLU A 73 0.20 -15.23 -9.57
CA GLU A 73 -0.31 -16.14 -10.60
C GLU A 73 0.67 -17.29 -10.89
N GLY A 74 1.98 -17.01 -10.85
CA GLY A 74 3.04 -18.01 -11.00
C GLY A 74 3.31 -18.88 -9.75
N GLY A 75 2.60 -18.64 -8.63
CA GLY A 75 2.82 -19.38 -7.37
C GLY A 75 4.19 -19.14 -6.73
N MET A 76 4.89 -18.07 -7.13
CA MET A 76 6.25 -17.78 -6.69
C MET A 76 6.33 -17.04 -5.34
N ILE A 77 5.17 -16.65 -4.78
CA ILE A 77 5.14 -15.94 -3.50
C ILE A 77 5.27 -16.95 -2.37
N LYS A 78 6.36 -16.85 -1.63
CA LYS A 78 6.53 -17.52 -0.34
C LYS A 78 6.10 -16.57 0.76
N LEU A 79 5.24 -17.06 1.66
CA LEU A 79 4.86 -16.33 2.87
C LEU A 79 5.92 -16.58 3.96
N HIS A 80 6.34 -15.53 4.63
CA HIS A 80 7.21 -15.57 5.80
C HIS A 80 6.36 -15.40 7.05
N LEU A 81 5.78 -16.51 7.51
CA LEU A 81 4.89 -16.50 8.67
C LEU A 81 5.69 -16.42 9.97
N SER A 82 5.25 -15.54 10.86
CA SER A 82 5.71 -15.41 12.24
C SER A 82 4.52 -15.22 13.17
N GLU A 83 4.62 -15.71 14.40
CA GLU A 83 3.64 -15.43 15.44
C GLU A 83 3.77 -13.96 15.84
N SER A 84 2.72 -13.19 15.64
CA SER A 84 2.78 -11.72 15.81
C SER A 84 1.43 -11.20 16.31
N ASP A 85 1.48 -10.15 17.14
CA ASP A 85 0.28 -9.45 17.59
C ASP A 85 -0.26 -8.56 16.45
N ILE A 86 -1.40 -8.97 15.91
CA ILE A 86 -2.05 -8.27 14.79
C ILE A 86 -2.49 -6.85 15.18
N LYS A 87 -2.87 -6.65 16.45
CA LYS A 87 -3.33 -5.35 16.95
C LYS A 87 -2.19 -4.36 17.05
N GLU A 88 -1.00 -4.81 17.46
CA GLU A 88 0.21 -4.01 17.44
C GLU A 88 0.59 -3.60 16.00
N ILE A 89 0.56 -4.56 15.07
CA ILE A 89 0.87 -4.30 13.64
C ILE A 89 -0.07 -3.23 13.09
N VAL A 90 -1.38 -3.39 13.28
CA VAL A 90 -2.39 -2.44 12.79
C VAL A 90 -2.23 -1.06 13.41
N SER A 91 -1.98 -0.99 14.72
CA SER A 91 -1.75 0.28 15.44
C SER A 91 -0.50 0.99 14.94
N ARG A 92 0.59 0.26 14.71
CA ARG A 92 1.84 0.82 14.16
C ARG A 92 1.63 1.43 12.77
N VAL A 93 0.89 0.74 11.90
CA VAL A 93 0.56 1.25 10.55
C VAL A 93 -0.37 2.45 10.62
N ALA A 94 -1.27 2.53 11.61
CA ALA A 94 -2.22 3.63 11.77
C ALA A 94 -1.55 4.95 12.21
N ASN A 95 -0.45 4.88 12.98
CA ASN A 95 0.17 6.06 13.58
C ASN A 95 0.50 7.21 12.61
N PRO A 96 1.12 7.01 11.43
CA PRO A 96 1.35 8.09 10.47
C PRO A 96 0.07 8.74 9.96
N PHE A 97 -1.03 7.99 9.90
CA PHE A 97 -2.32 8.47 9.42
C PHE A 97 -3.04 9.37 10.44
N LEU A 98 -2.76 9.21 11.74
CA LEU A 98 -3.27 10.12 12.77
C LEU A 98 -2.78 11.56 12.52
N GLN A 99 -1.50 11.75 12.24
CA GLN A 99 -0.94 13.07 11.90
C GLN A 99 -1.53 13.60 10.58
N MET A 100 -1.66 12.73 9.58
CA MET A 100 -2.26 13.11 8.29
C MET A 100 -3.72 13.55 8.46
N ALA A 101 -4.49 12.91 9.35
CA ALA A 101 -5.89 13.26 9.64
C ALA A 101 -5.99 14.68 10.18
N MET A 102 -5.13 15.05 11.13
CA MET A 102 -5.08 16.41 11.70
C MET A 102 -4.80 17.46 10.61
N VAL A 103 -3.79 17.23 9.78
CA VAL A 103 -3.42 18.15 8.69
C VAL A 103 -4.56 18.30 7.67
N LYS A 104 -5.24 17.20 7.34
CA LYS A 104 -6.33 17.18 6.35
C LYS A 104 -7.70 17.53 6.94
N LYS A 105 -7.79 17.87 8.23
CA LYS A 105 -9.04 18.16 8.95
C LYS A 105 -10.08 17.05 8.75
N ARG A 106 -9.68 15.82 9.04
CA ARG A 106 -10.53 14.62 9.00
C ARG A 106 -10.56 13.99 10.38
N GLU A 107 -11.67 13.41 10.75
CA GLU A 107 -11.78 12.58 11.94
C GLU A 107 -11.23 11.20 11.60
N PHE A 108 -10.25 10.71 12.38
CA PHE A 108 -9.73 9.36 12.25
C PHE A 108 -9.77 8.66 13.59
N LEU A 109 -10.60 7.62 13.68
CA LEU A 109 -10.78 6.81 14.88
C LEU A 109 -10.10 5.45 14.68
N VAL A 110 -9.32 5.05 15.67
CA VAL A 110 -8.66 3.75 15.72
C VAL A 110 -9.25 2.96 16.89
N GLN A 111 -10.06 1.95 16.55
CA GLN A 111 -10.74 1.06 17.50
C GLN A 111 -9.99 -0.28 17.58
N VAL A 112 -8.89 -0.27 18.30
CA VAL A 112 -8.06 -1.44 18.57
C VAL A 112 -7.90 -1.54 20.07
N ASP A 113 -8.43 -2.59 20.67
CA ASP A 113 -8.29 -2.83 22.10
C ASP A 113 -6.85 -3.24 22.46
N THR A 114 -6.53 -3.21 23.75
CA THR A 114 -5.18 -3.47 24.26
C THR A 114 -4.88 -4.94 24.53
N VAL A 115 -5.87 -5.83 24.37
CA VAL A 115 -5.66 -7.28 24.56
C VAL A 115 -4.96 -7.83 23.33
N PRO A 116 -3.75 -8.40 23.45
CA PRO A 116 -3.00 -8.91 22.30
C PRO A 116 -3.77 -10.03 21.57
N LEU A 117 -3.65 -10.03 20.23
CA LEU A 117 -4.21 -11.10 19.37
C LEU A 117 -3.08 -11.68 18.52
N TYR A 118 -2.53 -12.80 18.97
CA TYR A 118 -1.42 -13.46 18.28
C TYR A 118 -1.92 -14.36 17.15
N LEU A 119 -1.40 -14.12 15.96
CA LEU A 119 -1.68 -14.90 14.75
C LEU A 119 -0.38 -15.23 14.01
N TRP A 120 -0.35 -16.34 13.28
CA TRP A 120 0.72 -16.66 12.34
C TRP A 120 0.50 -15.92 11.04
N VAL A 121 1.23 -14.83 10.84
CA VAL A 121 1.05 -13.93 9.70
C VAL A 121 2.39 -13.55 9.06
N ASP A 122 2.36 -13.18 7.79
CA ASP A 122 3.43 -12.44 7.15
C ASP A 122 3.24 -10.95 7.46
N VAL A 123 4.02 -10.45 8.43
CA VAL A 123 3.90 -9.08 8.96
C VAL A 123 3.97 -8.04 7.83
N ALA A 124 4.93 -8.17 6.91
CA ALA A 124 5.09 -7.22 5.81
C ALA A 124 3.88 -7.18 4.86
N LYS A 125 3.22 -8.33 4.65
CA LYS A 125 2.01 -8.41 3.83
C LYS A 125 0.80 -7.79 4.54
N ILE A 126 0.66 -8.02 5.84
CA ILE A 126 -0.40 -7.40 6.65
C ILE A 126 -0.20 -5.89 6.71
N GLU A 127 1.01 -5.40 7.00
CA GLU A 127 1.31 -3.96 6.99
C GLU A 127 0.94 -3.32 5.65
N SER A 128 1.35 -3.94 4.54
CA SER A 128 1.02 -3.46 3.19
C SER A 128 -0.49 -3.44 2.93
N ALA A 129 -1.21 -4.46 3.36
CA ALA A 129 -2.66 -4.53 3.20
C ALA A 129 -3.38 -3.43 3.98
N VAL A 130 -3.03 -3.25 5.26
CA VAL A 130 -3.61 -2.20 6.12
C VAL A 130 -3.27 -0.80 5.59
N GLN A 131 -2.03 -0.58 5.16
CA GLN A 131 -1.61 0.68 4.56
C GLN A 131 -2.40 1.01 3.28
N ASN A 132 -2.67 0.01 2.44
CA ASN A 132 -3.50 0.17 1.24
C ASN A 132 -4.95 0.52 1.59
N LEU A 133 -5.55 -0.14 2.59
CA LEU A 133 -6.89 0.16 3.07
C LEU A 133 -6.98 1.60 3.59
N LEU A 134 -6.06 2.01 4.45
CA LEU A 134 -6.02 3.37 5.00
C LEU A 134 -5.77 4.42 3.92
N SER A 135 -4.80 4.17 3.02
CA SER A 135 -4.52 5.08 1.90
C SER A 135 -5.76 5.29 1.02
N ASN A 136 -6.52 4.23 0.73
CA ASN A 136 -7.77 4.32 0.00
C ASN A 136 -8.83 5.08 0.79
N ALA A 137 -9.03 4.78 2.08
CA ALA A 137 -9.97 5.50 2.93
C ALA A 137 -9.64 7.00 2.96
N PHE A 138 -8.37 7.37 3.14
CA PHE A 138 -7.94 8.77 3.11
C PHE A 138 -8.04 9.44 1.73
N LYS A 139 -7.92 8.68 0.65
CA LYS A 139 -8.06 9.20 -0.72
C LYS A 139 -9.51 9.56 -1.04
N TYR A 140 -10.45 8.72 -0.61
CA TYR A 140 -11.85 8.84 -0.99
C TYR A 140 -12.73 9.56 0.05
N THR A 141 -12.22 9.81 1.26
CA THR A 141 -12.93 10.61 2.27
C THR A 141 -12.77 12.09 1.98
N SER A 142 -13.87 12.83 1.95
CA SER A 142 -13.89 14.28 1.78
C SER A 142 -13.27 15.01 2.99
N GLN A 143 -13.07 16.32 2.88
CA GLN A 143 -12.71 17.17 4.00
C GLN A 143 -13.84 17.17 5.03
N ASN A 144 -13.51 17.13 6.32
CA ASN A 144 -14.43 16.96 7.45
C ASN A 144 -15.14 15.59 7.50
N GLY A 145 -14.78 14.64 6.65
CA GLY A 145 -15.28 13.27 6.72
C GLY A 145 -14.59 12.47 7.83
N ARG A 146 -15.20 11.33 8.16
CA ARG A 146 -14.75 10.42 9.22
C ARG A 146 -14.21 9.13 8.63
N ILE A 147 -13.11 8.63 9.19
CA ILE A 147 -12.50 7.34 8.85
C ILE A 147 -12.41 6.54 10.15
N GLU A 148 -12.82 5.30 10.10
CA GLU A 148 -12.67 4.36 11.23
C GLU A 148 -11.81 3.18 10.82
N LEU A 149 -10.82 2.85 11.65
CA LEU A 149 -10.04 1.63 11.57
C LEU A 149 -10.37 0.78 12.79
N ALA A 150 -10.80 -0.45 12.58
CA ALA A 150 -11.10 -1.37 13.67
C ALA A 150 -10.45 -2.73 13.46
N VAL A 151 -10.09 -3.37 14.58
CA VAL A 151 -9.70 -4.78 14.62
C VAL A 151 -10.68 -5.49 15.55
N SER A 152 -11.33 -6.53 15.06
CA SER A 152 -12.27 -7.33 15.82
C SER A 152 -12.10 -8.81 15.53
N GLU A 153 -12.51 -9.64 16.47
CA GLU A 153 -12.66 -11.07 16.26
C GLU A 153 -14.07 -11.34 15.70
N ALA A 154 -14.13 -12.23 14.73
CA ALA A 154 -15.38 -12.66 14.11
C ALA A 154 -15.39 -14.19 13.96
N GLU A 155 -16.57 -14.77 13.92
CA GLU A 155 -16.75 -16.18 13.60
C GLU A 155 -17.55 -16.29 12.30
N ILE A 156 -17.00 -17.03 11.33
CA ILE A 156 -17.63 -17.26 10.03
C ILE A 156 -17.61 -18.76 9.79
N ASP A 157 -18.78 -19.37 9.61
CA ASP A 157 -18.95 -20.81 9.42
C ASP A 157 -18.27 -21.67 10.51
N GLY A 158 -18.36 -21.23 11.78
CA GLY A 158 -17.77 -21.93 12.94
C GLY A 158 -16.24 -21.83 13.01
N ARG A 159 -15.62 -20.93 12.27
CA ARG A 159 -14.18 -20.68 12.31
C ARG A 159 -13.88 -19.27 12.83
N PRO A 160 -12.87 -19.13 13.69
CA PRO A 160 -12.47 -17.80 14.17
C PRO A 160 -11.70 -17.05 13.09
N TYR A 161 -12.01 -15.77 12.96
CA TYR A 161 -11.35 -14.83 12.06
C TYR A 161 -10.94 -13.54 12.79
N CYS A 162 -9.84 -12.97 12.38
CA CYS A 162 -9.52 -11.58 12.70
C CYS A 162 -10.00 -10.69 11.55
N LEU A 163 -10.87 -9.75 11.85
CA LEU A 163 -11.43 -8.79 10.90
C LEU A 163 -10.77 -7.43 11.10
N VAL A 164 -10.09 -6.95 10.06
CA VAL A 164 -9.56 -5.57 10.00
C VAL A 164 -10.42 -4.78 9.04
N THR A 165 -11.06 -3.72 9.53
CA THR A 165 -11.95 -2.86 8.74
C THR A 165 -11.44 -1.43 8.71
N ALA A 166 -11.52 -0.81 7.52
CA ALA A 166 -11.33 0.62 7.35
C ALA A 166 -12.55 1.19 6.62
N VAL A 167 -13.33 1.98 7.33
CA VAL A 167 -14.59 2.54 6.82
C VAL A 167 -14.44 4.05 6.64
N SER A 168 -14.98 4.55 5.55
CA SER A 168 -14.97 5.95 5.16
C SER A 168 -16.41 6.47 5.12
N TYR A 169 -16.70 7.50 5.92
CA TYR A 169 -17.98 8.18 5.93
C TYR A 169 -17.81 9.55 5.27
N THR A 170 -18.53 9.78 4.19
CA THR A 170 -18.66 11.08 3.54
C THR A 170 -20.04 11.62 3.85
N HIS A 171 -20.12 12.84 4.41
CA HIS A 171 -21.37 13.55 4.59
C HIS A 171 -21.80 14.20 3.29
#